data_9f262110849f50845e5ccb19b017f3e2
#
_entry.id   9f262110849f50845e5ccb19b017f3e2
#
_cell.length_a   1.000
_cell.length_b   1.000
_cell.length_c   1.000
_cell.angle_alpha   90.00
_cell.angle_beta   90.00
_cell.angle_gamma   90.00
#
_symmetry.space_group_name_H-M   'P 1'
#
loop_
_entity.id
_entity.type
_entity.pdbx_description
1 polymer ?
#
loop_
_entity_poly.entity_id
_entity_poly.type
_entity_poly.pdbx_seq_one_letter_code
_entity_poly.pdbx_strand_id
1 'polypeptide(L)'
;MTAMNNDEAARRAYWAEQMEQGYAIVQKLIEFPVNECGERFASIPDAAAAAKVEMLFSTSKIAGDLDRVYFLRESLVRDVITIGREMNERGWILKIEDGFRSLEMQRQLVRKPSVFDTVLKKTMWELGGQIPTPEMMFRRAIVLTANMPKIGAHMSGSAIDISVFRRDDGTEVWRGYPYLEMSECTPMRSPFVAPEHVATRLEICAMMEKHGFIHFPFEFWHFDKDDAGMHILTGNPAPCRFGPVNWNPQTNEVTPVEDPLALLNPLSVIEREIAAALERAKN
;
A
#
# COMPACT_ATOMS: atom_id res chain seq x y z
N MET A 1 -27.81 -7.67 16.78
CA MET A 1 -27.44 -6.57 15.86
C MET A 1 -27.01 -5.39 16.71
N THR A 2 -25.71 -5.30 17.00
CA THR A 2 -25.10 -4.14 17.68
C THR A 2 -25.18 -2.98 16.72
N ALA A 3 -25.77 -1.87 17.12
CA ALA A 3 -25.79 -0.65 16.35
C ALA A 3 -24.32 -0.30 15.99
N MET A 4 -24.00 -0.28 14.70
CA MET A 4 -22.72 0.23 14.21
C MET A 4 -22.60 1.65 14.80
N ASN A 5 -21.54 1.85 15.58
CA ASN A 5 -21.32 3.09 16.30
C ASN A 5 -21.17 4.22 15.26
N ASN A 6 -22.24 4.96 15.03
CA ASN A 6 -22.33 6.03 14.04
C ASN A 6 -21.82 7.36 14.63
N ASP A 7 -21.09 7.28 15.74
CA ASP A 7 -20.48 8.42 16.39
C ASP A 7 -19.27 8.90 15.58
N GLU A 8 -19.44 9.99 14.88
CA GLU A 8 -18.40 10.60 14.06
C GLU A 8 -17.15 10.98 14.89
N ALA A 9 -17.33 11.35 16.14
CA ALA A 9 -16.21 11.65 17.03
C ALA A 9 -15.38 10.40 17.33
N ALA A 10 -16.02 9.24 17.56
CA ALA A 10 -15.32 7.98 17.75
C ALA A 10 -14.57 7.53 16.46
N ARG A 11 -15.17 7.75 15.28
CA ARG A 11 -14.53 7.45 13.98
C ARG A 11 -13.29 8.33 13.77
N ARG A 12 -13.37 9.63 14.06
CA ARG A 12 -12.22 10.55 13.98
C ARG A 12 -11.12 10.18 14.96
N ALA A 13 -11.48 9.88 16.22
CA ALA A 13 -10.51 9.48 17.23
C ALA A 13 -9.76 8.20 16.83
N TYR A 14 -10.49 7.20 16.36
CA TYR A 14 -9.89 5.95 15.86
C TYR A 14 -8.95 6.21 14.66
N TRP A 15 -9.41 7.00 13.68
CA TRP A 15 -8.58 7.35 12.53
C TRP A 15 -7.28 8.06 12.95
N ALA A 16 -7.39 9.06 13.84
CA ALA A 16 -6.23 9.78 14.36
C ALA A 16 -5.24 8.83 15.06
N GLU A 17 -5.75 7.90 15.87
CA GLU A 17 -4.92 6.87 16.52
C GLU A 17 -4.21 5.98 15.50
N GLN A 18 -4.92 5.49 14.45
CA GLN A 18 -4.31 4.69 13.39
C GLN A 18 -3.21 5.46 12.65
N MET A 19 -3.41 6.75 12.38
CA MET A 19 -2.40 7.59 11.73
C MET A 19 -1.17 7.81 12.63
N GLU A 20 -1.33 7.98 13.93
CA GLU A 20 -0.20 8.07 14.85
C GLU A 20 0.56 6.75 14.98
N GLN A 21 -0.13 5.62 15.03
CA GLN A 21 0.49 4.29 15.00
C GLN A 21 1.25 4.07 13.67
N GLY A 22 0.66 4.45 12.55
CA GLY A 22 1.32 4.40 11.24
C GLY A 22 2.58 5.26 11.20
N TYR A 23 2.52 6.48 11.74
CA TYR A 23 3.68 7.36 11.82
C TYR A 23 4.80 6.78 12.71
N ALA A 24 4.45 6.13 13.81
CA ALA A 24 5.43 5.43 14.65
C ALA A 24 6.12 4.27 13.90
N ILE A 25 5.41 3.58 13.02
CA ILE A 25 6.02 2.56 12.12
C ILE A 25 6.93 3.24 11.10
N VAL A 26 6.50 4.35 10.48
CA VAL A 26 7.34 5.13 9.55
C VAL A 26 8.68 5.52 10.19
N GLN A 27 8.67 5.97 11.43
CA GLN A 27 9.91 6.30 12.15
C GLN A 27 10.85 5.10 12.29
N LYS A 28 10.31 3.92 12.59
CA LYS A 28 11.09 2.68 12.64
C LYS A 28 11.61 2.27 11.24
N LEU A 29 10.80 2.44 10.19
CA LEU A 29 11.20 2.13 8.81
C LEU A 29 12.39 2.98 8.36
N ILE A 30 12.42 4.26 8.71
CA ILE A 30 13.52 5.18 8.39
C ILE A 30 14.85 4.66 8.94
N GLU A 31 14.85 4.15 10.17
CA GLU A 31 16.05 3.68 10.88
C GLU A 31 16.39 2.21 10.59
N PHE A 32 15.45 1.43 10.05
CA PHE A 32 15.63 -0.01 9.90
C PHE A 32 16.74 -0.35 8.91
N PRO A 33 17.68 -1.26 9.27
CA PRO A 33 18.80 -1.61 8.41
C PRO A 33 18.35 -2.39 7.17
N VAL A 34 18.91 -2.03 6.02
CA VAL A 34 18.68 -2.70 4.72
C VAL A 34 20.01 -3.22 4.20
N ASN A 35 20.04 -4.46 3.79
CA ASN A 35 21.16 -5.09 3.10
C ASN A 35 20.68 -5.51 1.69
N GLU A 36 20.49 -4.52 0.80
CA GLU A 36 19.95 -4.74 -0.53
C GLU A 36 20.78 -5.78 -1.30
N CYS A 37 20.12 -6.85 -1.73
CA CYS A 37 20.80 -8.01 -2.33
C CYS A 37 20.92 -7.94 -3.86
N GLY A 38 20.33 -6.95 -4.51
CA GLY A 38 20.37 -6.78 -5.98
C GLY A 38 19.60 -7.86 -6.77
N GLU A 39 18.66 -8.56 -6.12
CA GLU A 39 17.87 -9.58 -6.78
C GLU A 39 17.07 -8.98 -7.94
N ARG A 40 17.07 -9.68 -9.07
CA ARG A 40 16.38 -9.28 -10.30
C ARG A 40 14.87 -9.33 -10.14
N PHE A 41 14.18 -8.68 -11.07
CA PHE A 41 12.73 -8.68 -11.15
C PHE A 41 12.21 -9.74 -12.12
N ALA A 42 11.01 -10.25 -11.85
CA ALA A 42 10.26 -11.11 -12.76
C ALA A 42 8.84 -10.59 -12.96
N SER A 43 8.29 -10.84 -14.13
CA SER A 43 6.91 -10.49 -14.50
C SER A 43 5.93 -11.45 -13.83
N ILE A 44 4.98 -10.92 -13.06
CA ILE A 44 3.90 -11.73 -12.47
C ILE A 44 2.98 -12.28 -13.56
N PRO A 45 2.52 -11.48 -14.57
CA PRO A 45 1.70 -11.98 -15.66
C PRO A 45 2.32 -13.14 -16.44
N ASP A 46 3.62 -13.01 -16.82
CA ASP A 46 4.30 -14.05 -17.58
C ASP A 46 4.47 -15.33 -16.76
N ALA A 47 4.79 -15.19 -15.48
CA ALA A 47 4.91 -16.34 -14.57
C ALA A 47 3.54 -17.03 -14.34
N ALA A 48 2.46 -16.27 -14.21
CA ALA A 48 1.10 -16.80 -14.08
C ALA A 48 0.69 -17.58 -15.34
N ALA A 49 0.95 -17.01 -16.52
CA ALA A 49 0.68 -17.65 -17.80
C ALA A 49 1.47 -18.96 -17.97
N ALA A 50 2.78 -18.93 -17.68
CA ALA A 50 3.64 -20.11 -17.76
C ALA A 50 3.22 -21.21 -16.79
N ALA A 51 2.77 -20.84 -15.57
CA ALA A 51 2.30 -21.77 -14.56
C ALA A 51 0.83 -22.20 -14.74
N LYS A 52 0.11 -21.64 -15.73
CA LYS A 52 -1.34 -21.82 -15.95
C LYS A 52 -2.18 -21.53 -14.71
N VAL A 53 -1.82 -20.50 -13.96
CA VAL A 53 -2.55 -19.97 -12.81
C VAL A 53 -3.43 -18.82 -13.27
N GLU A 54 -4.72 -18.90 -12.98
CA GLU A 54 -5.66 -17.84 -13.31
C GLU A 54 -5.49 -16.68 -12.34
N MET A 55 -5.13 -15.53 -12.88
CA MET A 55 -4.94 -14.28 -12.13
C MET A 55 -5.50 -13.11 -12.92
N LEU A 56 -5.91 -12.08 -12.21
CA LEU A 56 -6.35 -10.81 -12.79
C LEU A 56 -5.34 -9.72 -12.50
N PHE A 57 -5.31 -8.73 -13.37
CA PHE A 57 -4.44 -7.55 -13.23
C PHE A 57 -5.28 -6.30 -13.45
N SER A 58 -5.07 -5.29 -12.62
CA SER A 58 -5.82 -4.04 -12.72
C SER A 58 -5.56 -3.36 -14.05
N THR A 59 -6.60 -2.90 -14.71
CA THR A 59 -6.50 -2.09 -15.94
C THR A 59 -6.56 -0.60 -15.65
N SER A 60 -6.87 -0.23 -14.40
CA SER A 60 -6.90 1.17 -13.97
C SER A 60 -5.48 1.70 -13.79
N LYS A 61 -5.25 2.96 -14.14
CA LYS A 61 -3.97 3.64 -13.91
C LYS A 61 -3.82 4.09 -12.46
N ILE A 62 -2.58 4.15 -11.97
CA ILE A 62 -2.28 4.74 -10.67
C ILE A 62 -2.55 6.24 -10.77
N ALA A 63 -3.35 6.75 -9.83
CA ALA A 63 -3.74 8.16 -9.77
C ALA A 63 -4.27 8.72 -11.12
N GLY A 64 -4.78 7.86 -12.00
CA GLY A 64 -5.47 8.21 -13.25
C GLY A 64 -4.58 8.30 -14.50
N ASP A 65 -3.26 8.30 -14.41
CA ASP A 65 -2.35 8.50 -15.54
C ASP A 65 -1.10 7.61 -15.59
N LEU A 66 -0.66 7.06 -14.44
CA LEU A 66 0.53 6.21 -14.41
C LEU A 66 0.19 4.74 -14.69
N ASP A 67 0.92 4.11 -15.61
CA ASP A 67 0.79 2.69 -15.88
C ASP A 67 1.29 1.86 -14.69
N ARG A 68 0.66 0.69 -14.46
CA ARG A 68 1.07 -0.23 -13.41
C ARG A 68 2.17 -1.16 -13.89
N VAL A 69 3.07 -1.52 -12.99
CA VAL A 69 4.21 -2.39 -13.28
C VAL A 69 4.08 -3.66 -12.45
N TYR A 70 3.59 -4.74 -13.07
CA TYR A 70 3.34 -6.03 -12.42
C TYR A 70 4.59 -6.90 -12.35
N PHE A 71 5.63 -6.35 -11.74
CA PHE A 71 6.90 -7.02 -11.49
C PHE A 71 7.20 -7.01 -9.98
N LEU A 72 7.83 -8.08 -9.51
CA LEU A 72 8.39 -8.21 -8.17
C LEU A 72 9.79 -8.81 -8.23
N ARG A 73 10.47 -8.85 -7.09
CA ARG A 73 11.69 -9.66 -6.95
C ARG A 73 11.39 -11.10 -7.35
N GLU A 74 12.30 -11.72 -8.11
CA GLU A 74 12.07 -13.02 -8.76
C GLU A 74 11.67 -14.12 -7.76
N SER A 75 12.29 -14.14 -6.58
CA SER A 75 11.93 -15.12 -5.52
C SER A 75 10.49 -14.94 -5.05
N LEU A 76 9.98 -13.71 -4.98
CA LEU A 76 8.62 -13.41 -4.51
C LEU A 76 7.55 -13.77 -5.54
N VAL A 77 7.87 -13.66 -6.83
CA VAL A 77 6.93 -14.05 -7.90
C VAL A 77 6.53 -15.52 -7.77
N ARG A 78 7.46 -16.42 -7.39
CA ARG A 78 7.14 -17.84 -7.18
C ARG A 78 6.10 -18.04 -6.09
N ASP A 79 6.21 -17.29 -5.00
CA ASP A 79 5.26 -17.36 -3.88
C ASP A 79 3.89 -16.81 -4.29
N VAL A 80 3.85 -15.69 -5.02
CA VAL A 80 2.60 -15.12 -5.56
C VAL A 80 1.89 -16.11 -6.49
N ILE A 81 2.64 -16.82 -7.35
CA ILE A 81 2.06 -17.87 -8.20
C ILE A 81 1.51 -19.03 -7.38
N THR A 82 2.19 -19.42 -6.30
CA THR A 82 1.70 -20.47 -5.40
C THR A 82 0.43 -20.05 -4.68
N ILE A 83 0.37 -18.82 -4.18
CA ILE A 83 -0.84 -18.22 -3.59
C ILE A 83 -1.98 -18.20 -4.61
N GLY A 84 -1.73 -17.73 -5.83
CA GLY A 84 -2.72 -17.70 -6.91
C GLY A 84 -3.30 -19.09 -7.21
N ARG A 85 -2.45 -20.14 -7.23
CA ARG A 85 -2.87 -21.52 -7.43
C ARG A 85 -3.77 -22.01 -6.28
N GLU A 86 -3.38 -21.79 -5.03
CA GLU A 86 -4.20 -22.16 -3.86
C GLU A 86 -5.55 -21.41 -3.86
N MET A 87 -5.56 -20.14 -4.27
CA MET A 87 -6.81 -19.39 -4.45
C MET A 87 -7.68 -20.01 -5.55
N ASN A 88 -7.08 -20.42 -6.69
CA ASN A 88 -7.84 -21.08 -7.77
C ASN A 88 -8.47 -22.42 -7.31
N GLU A 89 -7.75 -23.22 -6.52
CA GLU A 89 -8.26 -24.47 -5.94
C GLU A 89 -9.44 -24.22 -5.00
N ARG A 90 -9.47 -23.05 -4.36
CA ARG A 90 -10.57 -22.61 -3.49
C ARG A 90 -11.74 -21.98 -4.26
N GLY A 91 -11.65 -21.83 -5.56
CA GLY A 91 -12.64 -21.13 -6.39
C GLY A 91 -12.51 -19.61 -6.35
N TRP A 92 -11.32 -19.11 -6.02
CA TRP A 92 -10.97 -17.70 -6.01
C TRP A 92 -9.93 -17.37 -7.08
N ILE A 93 -9.93 -16.10 -7.52
CA ILE A 93 -8.94 -15.54 -8.44
C ILE A 93 -8.24 -14.39 -7.73
N LEU A 94 -6.92 -14.49 -7.60
CA LEU A 94 -6.09 -13.39 -7.11
C LEU A 94 -6.00 -12.30 -8.18
N LYS A 95 -6.34 -11.08 -7.83
CA LYS A 95 -6.11 -9.91 -8.67
C LYS A 95 -4.97 -9.08 -8.08
N ILE A 96 -3.95 -8.80 -8.88
CA ILE A 96 -2.92 -7.84 -8.53
C ILE A 96 -3.42 -6.45 -8.93
N GLU A 97 -3.62 -5.62 -7.92
CA GLU A 97 -4.02 -4.22 -8.10
C GLU A 97 -2.80 -3.35 -8.39
N ASP A 98 -1.68 -3.59 -7.69
CA ASP A 98 -0.42 -2.88 -7.91
C ASP A 98 0.79 -3.76 -7.57
N GLY A 99 1.95 -3.41 -8.15
CA GLY A 99 3.23 -4.09 -7.95
C GLY A 99 4.37 -3.08 -7.77
N PHE A 100 5.44 -3.19 -8.57
CA PHE A 100 6.59 -2.28 -8.47
C PHE A 100 6.23 -0.85 -8.87
N ARG A 101 6.76 0.11 -8.12
CA ARG A 101 6.72 1.54 -8.46
C ARG A 101 8.14 2.09 -8.54
N SER A 102 8.51 2.68 -9.66
CA SER A 102 9.79 3.38 -9.78
C SER A 102 9.81 4.64 -8.92
N LEU A 103 11.02 5.16 -8.63
CA LEU A 103 11.20 6.44 -7.93
C LEU A 103 10.41 7.58 -8.60
N GLU A 104 10.42 7.62 -9.93
CA GLU A 104 9.70 8.64 -10.68
C GLU A 104 8.18 8.49 -10.55
N MET A 105 7.65 7.27 -10.64
CA MET A 105 6.22 7.00 -10.42
C MET A 105 5.79 7.45 -9.01
N GLN A 106 6.57 7.09 -8.00
CA GLN A 106 6.25 7.48 -6.62
C GLN A 106 6.33 9.00 -6.43
N ARG A 107 7.31 9.67 -7.04
CA ARG A 107 7.42 11.14 -7.01
C ARG A 107 6.20 11.81 -7.64
N GLN A 108 5.77 11.34 -8.80
CA GLN A 108 4.59 11.85 -9.48
C GLN A 108 3.33 11.62 -8.65
N LEU A 109 3.17 10.42 -8.06
CA LEU A 109 2.03 10.08 -7.21
C LEU A 109 1.89 11.05 -6.02
N VAL A 110 2.94 11.23 -5.23
CA VAL A 110 2.89 12.06 -4.00
C VAL A 110 2.73 13.56 -4.29
N ARG A 111 3.05 14.00 -5.50
CA ARG A 111 2.90 15.38 -5.95
C ARG A 111 1.62 15.65 -6.72
N LYS A 112 0.83 14.60 -7.01
CA LYS A 112 -0.39 14.77 -7.79
C LYS A 112 -1.44 15.55 -7.00
N PRO A 113 -2.00 16.65 -7.55
CA PRO A 113 -2.99 17.47 -6.86
C PRO A 113 -4.18 16.66 -6.34
N SER A 114 -4.75 15.76 -7.14
CA SER A 114 -5.89 14.93 -6.72
C SER A 114 -5.59 14.01 -5.53
N VAL A 115 -4.36 13.48 -5.44
CA VAL A 115 -3.90 12.67 -4.30
C VAL A 115 -3.74 13.55 -3.06
N PHE A 116 -3.09 14.70 -3.23
CA PHE A 116 -2.91 15.67 -2.15
C PHE A 116 -4.25 16.17 -1.59
N ASP A 117 -5.19 16.54 -2.48
CA ASP A 117 -6.52 17.01 -2.11
C ASP A 117 -7.30 15.96 -1.32
N THR A 118 -7.17 14.68 -1.68
CA THR A 118 -7.79 13.57 -0.95
C THR A 118 -7.23 13.45 0.46
N VAL A 119 -5.90 13.49 0.62
CA VAL A 119 -5.25 13.44 1.93
C VAL A 119 -5.61 14.67 2.76
N LEU A 120 -5.58 15.87 2.17
CA LEU A 120 -5.97 17.11 2.86
C LEU A 120 -7.43 17.07 3.34
N LYS A 121 -8.35 16.67 2.48
CA LYS A 121 -9.77 16.53 2.84
C LYS A 121 -9.97 15.57 4.02
N LYS A 122 -9.27 14.43 4.01
CA LYS A 122 -9.34 13.45 5.10
C LYS A 122 -8.71 13.98 6.39
N THR A 123 -7.60 14.70 6.29
CA THR A 123 -6.95 15.35 7.44
C THR A 123 -7.82 16.45 8.03
N MET A 124 -8.47 17.26 7.20
CA MET A 124 -9.44 18.27 7.67
C MET A 124 -10.64 17.62 8.36
N TRP A 125 -11.17 16.52 7.81
CA TRP A 125 -12.23 15.75 8.48
C TRP A 125 -11.78 15.24 9.85
N GLU A 126 -10.56 14.69 9.96
CA GLU A 126 -9.96 14.28 11.23
C GLU A 126 -9.95 15.42 12.26
N LEU A 127 -9.62 16.64 11.83
CA LEU A 127 -9.52 17.84 12.66
C LEU A 127 -10.85 18.58 12.83
N GLY A 128 -11.99 17.97 12.49
CA GLY A 128 -13.30 18.59 12.64
C GLY A 128 -13.55 19.77 11.71
N GLY A 129 -12.93 19.78 10.54
CA GLY A 129 -13.05 20.83 9.52
C GLY A 129 -11.96 21.90 9.60
N GLN A 130 -11.03 21.82 10.55
CA GLN A 130 -9.92 22.76 10.66
C GLN A 130 -8.86 22.47 9.61
N ILE A 131 -8.22 23.53 9.10
CA ILE A 131 -7.08 23.41 8.17
C ILE A 131 -5.86 22.90 8.97
N PRO A 132 -5.19 21.81 8.52
CA PRO A 132 -4.01 21.29 9.19
C PRO A 132 -2.81 22.23 9.06
N THR A 133 -1.89 22.18 10.04
CA THR A 133 -0.57 22.76 9.84
C THR A 133 0.22 21.95 8.79
N PRO A 134 1.24 22.55 8.15
CA PRO A 134 2.11 21.83 7.22
C PRO A 134 2.73 20.56 7.82
N GLU A 135 3.13 20.60 9.10
CA GLU A 135 3.69 19.45 9.83
C GLU A 135 2.67 18.34 10.01
N MET A 136 1.43 18.68 10.38
CA MET A 136 0.35 17.72 10.51
C MET A 136 0.03 17.08 9.17
N MET A 137 -0.07 17.89 8.11
CA MET A 137 -0.30 17.39 6.76
C MET A 137 0.85 16.49 6.28
N PHE A 138 2.11 16.85 6.57
CA PHE A 138 3.26 16.01 6.28
C PHE A 138 3.17 14.65 6.98
N ARG A 139 2.83 14.62 8.28
CA ARG A 139 2.68 13.37 9.04
C ARG A 139 1.60 12.45 8.46
N ARG A 140 0.51 13.00 7.95
CA ARG A 140 -0.56 12.21 7.30
C ARG A 140 -0.12 11.75 5.90
N ALA A 141 0.45 12.64 5.11
CA ALA A 141 0.93 12.32 3.78
C ALA A 141 2.03 11.23 3.79
N ILE A 142 2.98 11.28 4.72
CA ILE A 142 4.05 10.28 4.77
C ILE A 142 3.52 8.87 5.10
N VAL A 143 2.48 8.77 5.92
CA VAL A 143 1.82 7.48 6.25
C VAL A 143 1.00 6.97 5.07
N LEU A 144 0.22 7.84 4.42
CA LEU A 144 -0.78 7.46 3.43
C LEU A 144 -0.22 7.32 2.00
N THR A 145 0.93 7.96 1.71
CA THR A 145 1.45 8.03 0.34
C THR A 145 2.93 7.68 0.21
N ALA A 146 3.58 7.24 1.28
CA ALA A 146 5.01 6.91 1.28
C ALA A 146 5.88 8.03 0.66
N ASN A 147 5.89 9.21 1.29
CA ASN A 147 6.57 10.43 0.80
C ASN A 147 8.12 10.36 0.86
N MET A 148 8.68 9.17 0.92
CA MET A 148 10.12 8.92 1.01
C MET A 148 10.43 7.52 0.44
N PRO A 149 11.47 7.33 -0.39
CA PRO A 149 11.80 6.01 -0.94
C PRO A 149 11.97 4.92 0.12
N LYS A 150 12.64 5.23 1.21
CA LYS A 150 12.95 4.30 2.31
C LYS A 150 11.72 3.60 2.91
N ILE A 151 10.57 4.25 2.88
CA ILE A 151 9.32 3.73 3.46
C ILE A 151 8.35 3.19 2.41
N GLY A 152 8.68 3.30 1.12
CA GLY A 152 7.83 2.87 0.02
C GLY A 152 8.08 1.41 -0.35
N ALA A 153 7.35 0.47 0.24
CA ALA A 153 7.51 -0.96 0.00
C ALA A 153 7.38 -1.35 -1.49
N HIS A 154 6.51 -0.70 -2.26
CA HIS A 154 6.42 -0.90 -3.71
C HIS A 154 7.70 -0.55 -4.47
N MET A 155 8.52 0.38 -3.94
CA MET A 155 9.79 0.77 -4.56
C MET A 155 10.91 -0.24 -4.33
N SER A 156 10.75 -1.17 -3.39
CA SER A 156 11.68 -2.29 -3.19
C SER A 156 11.40 -3.47 -4.12
N GLY A 157 10.22 -3.51 -4.75
CA GLY A 157 9.73 -4.66 -5.50
C GLY A 157 9.33 -5.84 -4.62
N SER A 158 8.99 -5.57 -3.35
CA SER A 158 8.62 -6.58 -2.36
C SER A 158 7.14 -6.54 -1.98
N ALA A 159 6.41 -5.52 -2.39
CA ALA A 159 5.02 -5.31 -2.03
C ALA A 159 4.05 -5.48 -3.21
N ILE A 160 2.86 -5.96 -2.88
CA ILE A 160 1.71 -6.03 -3.79
C ILE A 160 0.45 -5.52 -3.10
N ASP A 161 -0.39 -4.85 -3.87
CA ASP A 161 -1.78 -4.60 -3.51
C ASP A 161 -2.66 -5.62 -4.22
N ILE A 162 -3.65 -6.15 -3.52
CA ILE A 162 -4.50 -7.21 -4.05
C ILE A 162 -6.00 -6.95 -3.87
N SER A 163 -6.78 -7.54 -4.77
CA SER A 163 -8.18 -7.90 -4.60
C SER A 163 -8.39 -9.39 -4.89
N VAL A 164 -9.53 -9.93 -4.49
CA VAL A 164 -9.86 -11.34 -4.72
C VAL A 164 -11.23 -11.41 -5.37
N PHE A 165 -11.39 -12.27 -6.37
CA PHE A 165 -12.64 -12.46 -7.10
C PHE A 165 -13.10 -13.91 -7.01
N ARG A 166 -14.39 -14.13 -7.10
CA ARG A 166 -14.95 -15.47 -7.24
C ARG A 166 -14.74 -15.96 -8.66
N ARG A 167 -14.40 -17.22 -8.80
CA ARG A 167 -14.11 -17.83 -10.09
C ARG A 167 -15.37 -18.22 -10.87
N ASP A 168 -16.44 -18.51 -10.16
CA ASP A 168 -17.72 -18.98 -10.74
C ASP A 168 -18.54 -17.86 -11.39
N ASP A 169 -18.56 -16.67 -10.78
CA ASP A 169 -19.40 -15.56 -11.24
C ASP A 169 -18.62 -14.27 -11.52
N GLY A 170 -17.31 -14.25 -11.25
CA GLY A 170 -16.45 -13.09 -11.46
C GLY A 170 -16.70 -11.91 -10.52
N THR A 171 -17.48 -12.09 -9.45
CA THR A 171 -17.73 -11.03 -8.46
C THR A 171 -16.58 -10.90 -7.48
N GLU A 172 -16.34 -9.66 -6.98
CA GLU A 172 -15.33 -9.46 -5.95
C GLU A 172 -15.72 -10.14 -4.63
N VAL A 173 -14.78 -10.81 -4.01
CA VAL A 173 -14.87 -11.27 -2.61
C VAL A 173 -14.81 -10.04 -1.73
N TRP A 174 -16.00 -9.47 -1.42
CA TRP A 174 -16.14 -8.16 -0.83
C TRP A 174 -15.57 -8.09 0.58
N ARG A 175 -14.73 -7.10 0.82
CA ARG A 175 -14.00 -6.87 2.06
C ARG A 175 -14.51 -5.65 2.85
N GLY A 176 -15.76 -5.24 2.55
CA GLY A 176 -16.47 -4.14 3.21
C GLY A 176 -16.28 -2.78 2.56
N TYR A 177 -15.15 -2.55 1.90
CA TYR A 177 -14.81 -1.29 1.21
C TYR A 177 -13.98 -1.57 -0.04
N PRO A 178 -13.99 -0.66 -1.03
CA PRO A 178 -13.22 -0.84 -2.27
C PRO A 178 -11.71 -0.68 -2.04
N TYR A 179 -10.94 -1.16 -3.00
CA TYR A 179 -9.50 -0.87 -3.09
C TYR A 179 -9.26 0.65 -3.14
N LEU A 180 -8.23 1.13 -2.46
CA LEU A 180 -7.86 2.54 -2.26
C LEU A 180 -8.86 3.36 -1.44
N GLU A 181 -9.74 2.73 -0.67
CA GLU A 181 -10.49 3.46 0.36
C GLU A 181 -9.53 4.18 1.30
N MET A 182 -9.77 5.47 1.56
CA MET A 182 -8.95 6.27 2.48
C MET A 182 -9.82 6.77 3.63
N SER A 183 -10.11 5.86 4.56
CA SER A 183 -10.95 6.16 5.70
C SER A 183 -10.61 5.29 6.91
N GLU A 184 -11.30 5.55 8.02
CA GLU A 184 -11.22 4.72 9.23
C GLU A 184 -11.68 3.27 9.01
N CYS A 185 -12.23 2.97 7.83
CA CYS A 185 -12.59 1.62 7.43
C CYS A 185 -11.45 0.87 6.72
N THR A 186 -10.37 1.56 6.37
CA THR A 186 -9.21 0.98 5.68
C THR A 186 -8.38 0.00 6.52
N PRO A 187 -8.13 0.26 7.83
CA PRO A 187 -7.34 -0.67 8.63
C PRO A 187 -7.92 -2.08 8.64
N MET A 188 -7.04 -3.09 8.62
CA MET A 188 -7.39 -4.51 8.50
C MET A 188 -8.51 -4.95 9.48
N ARG A 189 -8.46 -4.47 10.72
CA ARG A 189 -9.38 -4.81 11.81
C ARG A 189 -10.24 -3.63 12.26
N SER A 190 -10.61 -2.75 11.34
CA SER A 190 -11.42 -1.60 11.69
C SER A 190 -12.74 -2.00 12.37
N PRO A 191 -13.09 -1.38 13.51
CA PRO A 191 -14.36 -1.62 14.20
C PRO A 191 -15.56 -1.02 13.46
N PHE A 192 -15.33 -0.27 12.38
CA PHE A 192 -16.36 0.35 11.55
C PHE A 192 -16.67 -0.45 10.28
N VAL A 193 -16.07 -1.62 10.15
CA VAL A 193 -16.35 -2.60 9.10
C VAL A 193 -17.18 -3.74 9.69
N ALA A 194 -18.19 -4.21 8.96
CA ALA A 194 -19.03 -5.31 9.40
C ALA A 194 -18.18 -6.56 9.71
N PRO A 195 -18.48 -7.29 10.81
CA PRO A 195 -17.66 -8.42 11.26
C PRO A 195 -17.41 -9.49 10.20
N GLU A 196 -18.38 -9.77 9.33
CA GLU A 196 -18.26 -10.71 8.22
C GLU A 196 -17.22 -10.28 7.20
N HIS A 197 -17.10 -8.98 6.92
CA HIS A 197 -16.07 -8.46 6.01
C HIS A 197 -14.68 -8.41 6.66
N VAL A 198 -14.60 -8.15 7.97
CA VAL A 198 -13.34 -8.30 8.71
C VAL A 198 -12.89 -9.77 8.68
N ALA A 199 -13.80 -10.72 8.87
CA ALA A 199 -13.50 -12.15 8.76
C ALA A 199 -12.96 -12.50 7.37
N THR A 200 -13.58 -11.99 6.30
CA THR A 200 -13.10 -12.17 4.92
C THR A 200 -11.69 -11.59 4.71
N ARG A 201 -11.40 -10.39 5.24
CA ARG A 201 -10.03 -9.81 5.22
C ARG A 201 -9.01 -10.74 5.86
N LEU A 202 -9.33 -11.25 7.06
CA LEU A 202 -8.43 -12.12 7.81
C LEU A 202 -8.24 -13.49 7.16
N GLU A 203 -9.25 -14.01 6.47
CA GLU A 203 -9.13 -15.25 5.71
C GLU A 203 -8.17 -15.10 4.53
N ILE A 204 -8.29 -14.02 3.75
CA ILE A 204 -7.36 -13.68 2.67
C ILE A 204 -5.95 -13.45 3.24
N CYS A 205 -5.85 -12.68 4.33
CA CYS A 205 -4.60 -12.41 5.03
C CYS A 205 -3.88 -13.72 5.42
N ALA A 206 -4.57 -14.69 6.00
CA ALA A 206 -4.00 -15.97 6.40
C ALA A 206 -3.43 -16.77 5.20
N MET A 207 -4.05 -16.66 4.01
CA MET A 207 -3.52 -17.28 2.79
C MET A 207 -2.22 -16.60 2.33
N MET A 208 -2.14 -15.27 2.41
CA MET A 208 -0.94 -14.52 2.07
C MET A 208 0.20 -14.78 3.04
N GLU A 209 -0.10 -14.75 4.36
CA GLU A 209 0.88 -14.94 5.43
C GLU A 209 1.45 -16.36 5.48
N LYS A 210 0.69 -17.37 5.09
CA LYS A 210 1.17 -18.74 4.91
C LYS A 210 2.39 -18.83 3.99
N HIS A 211 2.50 -17.89 3.04
CA HIS A 211 3.61 -17.77 2.09
C HIS A 211 4.57 -16.62 2.43
N GLY A 212 4.44 -16.04 3.62
CA GLY A 212 5.34 -15.03 4.16
C GLY A 212 5.07 -13.61 3.69
N PHE A 213 3.97 -13.35 2.96
CA PHE A 213 3.52 -11.99 2.68
C PHE A 213 2.73 -11.45 3.87
N ILE A 214 3.29 -10.51 4.61
CA ILE A 214 2.69 -9.94 5.82
C ILE A 214 1.81 -8.75 5.42
N HIS A 215 0.62 -8.65 6.02
CA HIS A 215 -0.28 -7.54 5.76
C HIS A 215 0.20 -6.26 6.45
N PHE A 216 0.02 -5.13 5.78
CA PHE A 216 0.18 -3.83 6.40
C PHE A 216 -1.09 -3.52 7.24
N PRO A 217 -0.99 -3.23 8.54
CA PRO A 217 -2.15 -3.14 9.42
C PRO A 217 -3.17 -2.06 9.03
N PHE A 218 -2.71 -1.02 8.34
CA PHE A 218 -3.52 0.17 8.00
C PHE A 218 -4.16 0.10 6.60
N GLU A 219 -3.83 -0.94 5.80
CA GLU A 219 -4.35 -1.13 4.44
C GLU A 219 -4.68 -2.59 4.19
N PHE A 220 -5.96 -2.95 4.12
CA PHE A 220 -6.42 -4.34 4.00
C PHE A 220 -6.10 -5.00 2.64
N TRP A 221 -5.52 -4.27 1.71
CA TRP A 221 -5.10 -4.76 0.39
C TRP A 221 -3.59 -4.93 0.25
N HIS A 222 -2.78 -4.30 1.14
CA HIS A 222 -1.34 -4.22 1.01
C HIS A 222 -0.61 -5.33 1.77
N PHE A 223 0.28 -6.02 1.05
CA PHE A 223 1.11 -7.11 1.57
C PHE A 223 2.54 -6.96 1.11
N ASP A 224 3.47 -7.16 2.01
CA ASP A 224 4.90 -7.10 1.72
C ASP A 224 5.66 -8.32 2.25
N LYS A 225 6.87 -8.57 1.72
CA LYS A 225 7.73 -9.68 2.12
C LYS A 225 9.21 -9.33 1.99
N ASP A 226 10.00 -9.72 3.00
CA ASP A 226 11.46 -9.57 3.06
C ASP A 226 11.97 -8.12 2.98
N ASP A 227 11.13 -7.14 3.27
CA ASP A 227 11.49 -5.73 3.41
C ASP A 227 11.43 -5.25 4.87
N ALA A 228 11.70 -3.96 5.09
CA ALA A 228 11.70 -3.38 6.42
C ALA A 228 10.33 -3.42 7.10
N GLY A 229 9.23 -3.31 6.34
CA GLY A 229 7.85 -3.38 6.84
C GLY A 229 7.56 -4.72 7.49
N MET A 230 7.78 -5.80 6.74
CA MET A 230 7.62 -7.16 7.25
C MET A 230 8.48 -7.40 8.50
N HIS A 231 9.78 -7.02 8.48
CA HIS A 231 10.68 -7.26 9.61
C HIS A 231 10.24 -6.53 10.88
N ILE A 232 9.78 -5.28 10.76
CA ILE A 232 9.24 -4.51 11.89
C ILE A 232 7.96 -5.15 12.44
N LEU A 233 7.04 -5.53 11.56
CA LEU A 233 5.74 -6.09 11.96
C LEU A 233 5.86 -7.48 12.59
N THR A 234 6.86 -8.27 12.18
CA THR A 234 7.14 -9.60 12.74
C THR A 234 8.14 -9.58 13.91
N GLY A 235 8.71 -8.42 14.23
CA GLY A 235 9.74 -8.30 15.27
C GLY A 235 11.08 -8.93 14.90
N ASN A 236 11.37 -9.12 13.63
CA ASN A 236 12.65 -9.63 13.14
C ASN A 236 13.71 -8.52 13.14
N PRO A 237 14.78 -8.58 13.96
CA PRO A 237 15.79 -7.52 14.04
C PRO A 237 16.84 -7.58 12.93
N ALA A 238 16.88 -8.64 12.13
CA ALA A 238 17.89 -8.79 11.08
C ALA A 238 17.69 -7.71 9.98
N PRO A 239 18.77 -7.24 9.33
CA PRO A 239 18.63 -6.38 8.16
C PRO A 239 17.76 -7.05 7.08
N CYS A 240 16.80 -6.29 6.53
CA CYS A 240 16.00 -6.81 5.43
C CYS A 240 16.81 -6.86 4.12
N ARG A 241 16.42 -7.75 3.22
CA ARG A 241 17.16 -7.97 1.97
C ARG A 241 16.65 -7.14 0.79
N PHE A 242 15.48 -6.52 0.91
CA PHE A 242 14.92 -5.67 -0.12
C PHE A 242 14.74 -4.24 0.38
N GLY A 243 15.34 -3.30 -0.33
CA GLY A 243 15.21 -1.87 -0.13
C GLY A 243 14.73 -1.16 -1.39
N PRO A 244 14.55 0.16 -1.35
CA PRO A 244 14.15 0.91 -2.54
C PRO A 244 15.25 0.88 -3.61
N VAL A 245 14.85 0.61 -4.86
CA VAL A 245 15.77 0.43 -5.97
C VAL A 245 15.35 1.17 -7.23
N ASN A 246 16.35 1.44 -8.07
CA ASN A 246 16.17 1.70 -9.48
C ASN A 246 16.27 0.36 -10.23
N TRP A 247 15.33 0.10 -11.12
CA TRP A 247 15.29 -1.08 -11.95
C TRP A 247 15.24 -0.69 -13.42
N ASN A 248 16.13 -1.27 -14.22
CA ASN A 248 16.14 -1.12 -15.66
C ASN A 248 15.42 -2.33 -16.31
N PRO A 249 14.24 -2.17 -16.90
CA PRO A 249 13.47 -3.29 -17.45
C PRO A 249 14.10 -3.92 -18.70
N GLN A 250 15.02 -3.23 -19.41
CA GLN A 250 15.70 -3.76 -20.60
C GLN A 250 16.85 -4.69 -20.25
N THR A 251 17.62 -4.36 -19.21
CA THR A 251 18.79 -5.14 -18.76
C THR A 251 18.49 -6.01 -17.56
N ASN A 252 17.36 -5.77 -16.90
CA ASN A 252 16.99 -6.32 -15.60
C ASN A 252 18.01 -6.02 -14.50
N GLU A 253 18.75 -4.92 -14.65
CA GLU A 253 19.70 -4.44 -13.65
C GLU A 253 18.97 -3.76 -12.51
N VAL A 254 19.42 -4.03 -11.29
CA VAL A 254 18.85 -3.51 -10.03
C VAL A 254 19.95 -2.80 -9.27
N THR A 255 19.74 -1.52 -8.94
CA THR A 255 20.67 -0.71 -8.15
C THR A 255 19.95 -0.02 -7.02
N PRO A 256 20.51 0.09 -5.80
CA PRO A 256 19.90 0.83 -4.71
C PRO A 256 19.61 2.29 -5.11
N VAL A 257 18.53 2.87 -4.57
CA VAL A 257 18.30 4.31 -4.67
C VAL A 257 19.41 5.04 -3.90
N GLU A 258 20.05 6.03 -4.51
CA GLU A 258 21.21 6.74 -3.97
C GLU A 258 20.88 7.48 -2.67
N ASP A 259 19.77 8.20 -2.62
CA ASP A 259 19.26 8.88 -1.43
C ASP A 259 17.87 8.37 -1.04
N PRO A 260 17.80 7.26 -0.28
CA PRO A 260 16.53 6.67 0.10
C PRO A 260 15.76 7.49 1.14
N LEU A 261 16.38 8.47 1.78
CA LEU A 261 15.75 9.36 2.77
C LEU A 261 15.29 10.70 2.17
N ALA A 262 15.54 10.94 0.89
CA ALA A 262 15.08 12.15 0.21
C ALA A 262 13.55 12.26 0.25
N LEU A 263 13.06 13.41 0.72
CA LEU A 263 11.62 13.68 0.69
C LEU A 263 11.16 13.95 -0.74
N LEU A 264 10.20 13.16 -1.20
CA LEU A 264 9.62 13.29 -2.54
C LEU A 264 8.72 14.53 -2.64
N ASN A 265 8.09 14.90 -1.51
CA ASN A 265 7.29 16.10 -1.36
C ASN A 265 7.69 16.80 -0.04
N PRO A 266 8.64 17.73 -0.06
CA PRO A 266 9.17 18.38 1.15
C PRO A 266 8.17 19.35 1.78
N LEU A 267 8.38 19.69 3.06
CA LEU A 267 7.47 20.51 3.86
C LEU A 267 7.14 21.86 3.22
N SER A 268 8.12 22.52 2.61
CA SER A 268 7.92 23.81 1.91
C SER A 268 7.02 23.70 0.67
N VAL A 269 6.94 22.53 0.05
CA VAL A 269 5.99 22.25 -1.04
C VAL A 269 4.61 21.96 -0.48
N ILE A 270 4.52 21.19 0.60
CA ILE A 270 3.26 20.88 1.29
C ILE A 270 2.55 22.16 1.75
N GLU A 271 3.29 23.12 2.31
CA GLU A 271 2.74 24.40 2.76
C GLU A 271 2.06 25.16 1.60
N ARG A 272 2.74 25.26 0.45
CA ARG A 272 2.15 25.91 -0.74
C ARG A 272 0.98 25.13 -1.30
N GLU A 273 1.05 23.80 -1.29
CA GLU A 273 0.03 22.94 -1.85
C GLU A 273 -1.25 22.93 -1.01
N ILE A 274 -1.19 23.12 0.31
CA ILE A 274 -2.38 23.34 1.16
C ILE A 274 -3.18 24.55 0.64
N ALA A 275 -2.51 25.68 0.40
CA ALA A 275 -3.17 26.87 -0.10
C ALA A 275 -3.79 26.65 -1.48
N ALA A 276 -3.05 25.99 -2.38
CA ALA A 276 -3.53 25.68 -3.73
C ALA A 276 -4.74 24.71 -3.71
N ALA A 277 -4.71 23.70 -2.84
CA ALA A 277 -5.79 22.73 -2.68
C ALA A 277 -7.09 23.40 -2.16
N LEU A 278 -6.96 24.31 -1.20
CA LEU A 278 -8.09 25.08 -0.67
C LEU A 278 -8.71 25.99 -1.74
N GLU A 279 -7.93 26.54 -2.66
CA GLU A 279 -8.48 27.31 -3.79
C GLU A 279 -9.17 26.39 -4.81
N ARG A 280 -8.62 25.20 -5.11
CA ARG A 280 -9.29 24.20 -5.96
C ARG A 280 -10.64 23.75 -5.39
N ALA A 281 -10.76 23.65 -4.09
CA ALA A 281 -12.00 23.23 -3.42
C ALA A 281 -13.13 24.27 -3.47
N LYS A 282 -12.85 25.54 -3.86
CA LYS A 282 -13.85 26.61 -4.02
C LYS A 282 -14.50 26.63 -5.41
N ASN A 283 -13.84 25.99 -6.39
CA ASN A 283 -14.29 25.93 -7.79
C ASN A 283 -14.96 24.59 -8.10
#